data_2296dd9af6cf4f3a2b8c8a9f6a2e7066
#
_entry.id   2296dd9af6cf4f3a2b8c8a9f6a2e7066
#
_cell.length_a   1.000
_cell.length_b   1.000
_cell.length_c   1.000
_cell.angle_alpha   90.00
_cell.angle_beta   90.00
_cell.angle_gamma   90.00
#
_symmetry.space_group_name_H-M   'P 1'
#
loop_
_entity.id
_entity.type
_entity.pdbx_description
1 polymer ?
#
loop_
_entity_poly.entity_id
_entity_poly.type
_entity_poly.pdbx_seq_one_letter_code
_entity_poly.pdbx_strand_id
1 'polypeptide(L)'
;MTVENCQIVDEDFRKILSVTLAYFREKNITYYHKLRHTGYLRHLLVRKAVKTGEILVDLVTTTQTDFPGIAAAQIDEVESTLNNAQENAFAGTEEELLEGWKAALLAADYKGIMTGILHTRNDNVADTVTNEGTDVLYGQDFFYEELLGLRFKITPFSFFQTNSLGAEVLYQTAREFIGDALPSGTDADIAEHGKIVFDLYSGTGTIAQMLSPVAKKVIGVEIIEEAVEAAKENAQLNGLHNCE
;
A
#
# COMPACT_ATOMS: atom_id res chain seq x y z
N MET A 1 22.45 -3.15 -3.89
CA MET A 1 22.34 -2.63 -2.50
C MET A 1 21.19 -3.37 -1.87
N THR A 2 21.37 -4.03 -0.71
CA THR A 2 20.31 -4.74 0.01
C THR A 2 19.90 -3.92 1.23
N VAL A 3 18.66 -4.05 1.67
CA VAL A 3 18.11 -3.35 2.86
C VAL A 3 17.97 -4.30 4.06
N GLU A 4 18.57 -5.49 4.00
CA GLU A 4 18.45 -6.54 5.02
C GLU A 4 18.84 -6.07 6.44
N ASN A 5 19.81 -5.17 6.54
CA ASN A 5 20.28 -4.60 7.79
C ASN A 5 19.79 -3.17 8.06
N CYS A 6 18.78 -2.71 7.33
CA CYS A 6 18.25 -1.36 7.51
C CYS A 6 17.54 -1.26 8.86
N GLN A 7 17.98 -0.31 9.71
CA GLN A 7 17.40 -0.08 11.05
C GLN A 7 16.10 0.75 11.02
N ILE A 8 15.83 1.42 9.90
CA ILE A 8 14.66 2.31 9.75
C ILE A 8 13.44 1.54 9.25
N VAL A 9 13.66 0.53 8.40
CA VAL A 9 12.59 -0.26 7.79
C VAL A 9 12.11 -1.36 8.75
N ASP A 10 10.79 -1.51 8.87
CA ASP A 10 10.15 -2.57 9.66
C ASP A 10 10.70 -3.95 9.30
N GLU A 11 10.83 -4.81 10.31
CA GLU A 11 11.40 -6.14 10.15
C GLU A 11 10.59 -7.02 9.19
N ASP A 12 9.26 -6.93 9.23
CA ASP A 12 8.40 -7.68 8.32
C ASP A 12 8.61 -7.24 6.87
N PHE A 13 8.82 -5.94 6.60
CA PHE A 13 9.11 -5.43 5.25
C PHE A 13 10.42 -5.99 4.72
N ARG A 14 11.47 -6.02 5.56
CA ARG A 14 12.75 -6.63 5.18
C ARG A 14 12.61 -8.12 4.88
N LYS A 15 11.82 -8.83 5.68
CA LYS A 15 11.58 -10.25 5.52
C LYS A 15 10.79 -10.56 4.25
N ILE A 16 9.70 -9.81 3.99
CA ILE A 16 8.90 -9.91 2.76
C ILE A 16 9.78 -9.69 1.53
N LEU A 17 10.61 -8.62 1.55
CA LEU A 17 11.53 -8.35 0.47
C LEU A 17 12.55 -9.48 0.27
N SER A 18 13.13 -10.01 1.35
CA SER A 18 14.13 -11.09 1.28
C SER A 18 13.52 -12.38 0.72
N VAL A 19 12.32 -12.76 1.17
CA VAL A 19 11.59 -13.93 0.65
C VAL A 19 11.28 -13.75 -0.83
N THR A 20 10.74 -12.59 -1.21
CA THR A 20 10.40 -12.27 -2.60
C THR A 20 11.62 -12.31 -3.51
N LEU A 21 12.72 -11.68 -3.10
CA LEU A 21 13.96 -11.68 -3.88
C LEU A 21 14.57 -13.09 -4.00
N ALA A 22 14.57 -13.86 -2.94
CA ALA A 22 15.09 -15.24 -2.96
C ALA A 22 14.29 -16.09 -3.95
N TYR A 23 12.95 -16.01 -3.88
CA TYR A 23 12.05 -16.77 -4.74
C TYR A 23 12.25 -16.45 -6.22
N PHE A 24 12.18 -15.17 -6.61
CA PHE A 24 12.30 -14.79 -8.02
C PHE A 24 13.72 -14.94 -8.59
N ARG A 25 14.76 -14.81 -7.75
CA ARG A 25 16.15 -15.10 -8.17
C ARG A 25 16.36 -16.57 -8.45
N GLU A 26 15.81 -17.46 -7.61
CA GLU A 26 15.87 -18.91 -7.85
C GLU A 26 15.22 -19.29 -9.18
N LYS A 27 14.15 -18.60 -9.56
CA LYS A 27 13.43 -18.82 -10.81
C LYS A 27 14.01 -18.06 -12.01
N ASN A 28 15.07 -17.27 -11.81
CA ASN A 28 15.70 -16.42 -12.84
C ASN A 28 14.72 -15.42 -13.52
N ILE A 29 13.74 -14.91 -12.76
CA ILE A 29 12.78 -13.94 -13.26
C ILE A 29 13.42 -12.56 -13.36
N THR A 30 13.23 -11.89 -14.49
CA THR A 30 13.83 -10.60 -14.80
C THR A 30 13.08 -9.45 -14.13
N TYR A 31 13.82 -8.41 -13.73
CA TYR A 31 13.24 -7.13 -13.34
C TYR A 31 13.04 -6.22 -14.56
N TYR A 32 12.08 -5.31 -14.48
CA TYR A 32 11.80 -4.34 -15.52
C TYR A 32 12.93 -3.32 -15.66
N HIS A 33 13.45 -3.21 -16.89
CA HIS A 33 14.50 -2.27 -17.22
C HIS A 33 13.89 -0.99 -17.82
N LYS A 34 13.94 0.12 -17.06
CA LYS A 34 13.26 1.39 -17.39
C LYS A 34 13.62 1.99 -18.75
N LEU A 35 14.85 1.80 -19.25
CA LEU A 35 15.28 2.35 -20.54
C LEU A 35 14.95 1.43 -21.73
N ARG A 36 14.87 0.12 -21.49
CA ARG A 36 14.57 -0.87 -22.54
C ARG A 36 13.10 -1.23 -22.58
N HIS A 37 12.35 -0.88 -21.55
CA HIS A 37 10.95 -1.24 -21.34
C HIS A 37 10.70 -2.75 -21.44
N THR A 38 11.63 -3.55 -20.90
CA THR A 38 11.58 -5.01 -20.90
C THR A 38 11.79 -5.56 -19.50
N GLY A 39 11.20 -6.72 -19.21
CA GLY A 39 11.29 -7.42 -17.94
C GLY A 39 9.97 -7.46 -17.19
N TYR A 40 9.83 -8.37 -16.25
CA TYR A 40 8.58 -8.71 -15.59
C TYR A 40 8.38 -7.95 -14.27
N LEU A 41 9.33 -8.05 -13.31
CA LEU A 41 9.17 -7.49 -11.96
C LEU A 41 9.36 -5.98 -11.94
N ARG A 42 8.38 -5.22 -11.47
CA ARG A 42 8.44 -3.75 -11.39
C ARG A 42 8.58 -3.22 -9.98
N HIS A 43 7.58 -3.47 -9.13
CA HIS A 43 7.55 -2.97 -7.77
C HIS A 43 7.04 -4.04 -6.80
N LEU A 44 7.44 -3.93 -5.56
CA LEU A 44 6.87 -4.65 -4.43
C LEU A 44 6.34 -3.60 -3.45
N LEU A 45 5.02 -3.46 -3.38
CA LEU A 45 4.36 -2.60 -2.42
C LEU A 45 4.09 -3.41 -1.15
N VAL A 46 4.54 -2.90 -0.01
CA VAL A 46 4.25 -3.51 1.28
C VAL A 46 3.66 -2.44 2.19
N ARG A 47 2.49 -2.72 2.72
CA ARG A 47 1.82 -1.87 3.70
C ARG A 47 1.59 -2.65 4.99
N LYS A 48 1.78 -2.00 6.12
CA LYS A 48 1.53 -2.58 7.43
C LYS A 48 0.90 -1.54 8.34
N ALA A 49 -0.19 -1.92 8.94
CA ALA A 49 -0.82 -1.14 9.99
C ALA A 49 0.00 -1.21 11.28
N VAL A 50 0.14 -0.08 11.95
CA VAL A 50 0.91 0.00 13.20
C VAL A 50 0.12 -0.58 14.37
N LYS A 51 -1.20 -0.31 14.44
CA LYS A 51 -2.04 -0.74 15.57
C LYS A 51 -2.68 -2.11 15.36
N THR A 52 -3.21 -2.38 14.18
CA THR A 52 -3.83 -3.69 13.91
C THR A 52 -2.80 -4.77 13.59
N GLY A 53 -1.62 -4.37 13.14
CA GLY A 53 -0.57 -5.30 12.69
C GLY A 53 -0.87 -5.97 11.35
N GLU A 54 -1.93 -5.56 10.66
CA GLU A 54 -2.32 -6.11 9.35
C GLU A 54 -1.30 -5.76 8.27
N ILE A 55 -0.95 -6.74 7.41
CA ILE A 55 0.04 -6.60 6.33
C ILE A 55 -0.65 -6.88 5.00
N LEU A 56 -0.46 -5.98 4.06
CA LEU A 56 -0.88 -6.12 2.66
C LEU A 56 0.35 -6.04 1.77
N VAL A 57 0.50 -7.03 0.88
CA VAL A 57 1.60 -7.12 -0.09
C VAL A 57 1.03 -7.11 -1.49
N ASP A 58 1.57 -6.27 -2.36
CA ASP A 58 1.19 -6.21 -3.78
C ASP A 58 2.44 -6.28 -4.66
N LEU A 59 2.51 -7.30 -5.50
CA LEU A 59 3.53 -7.46 -6.51
C LEU A 59 3.07 -6.78 -7.80
N VAL A 60 3.79 -5.76 -8.22
CA VAL A 60 3.52 -5.07 -9.48
C VAL A 60 4.44 -5.60 -10.57
N THR A 61 3.86 -6.07 -11.66
CA THR A 61 4.60 -6.62 -12.80
C THR A 61 4.18 -5.98 -14.11
N THR A 62 4.90 -6.26 -15.17
CA THR A 62 4.41 -6.06 -16.55
C THR A 62 3.61 -7.27 -17.00
N THR A 63 2.96 -7.17 -18.17
CA THR A 63 2.33 -8.32 -18.85
C THR A 63 3.32 -9.14 -19.68
N GLN A 64 4.62 -8.84 -19.61
CA GLN A 64 5.67 -9.55 -20.33
C GLN A 64 6.01 -10.87 -19.63
N THR A 65 5.29 -11.91 -19.96
CA THR A 65 5.39 -13.25 -19.33
C THR A 65 6.32 -14.21 -20.09
N ASP A 66 7.12 -13.69 -21.01
CA ASP A 66 8.18 -14.47 -21.64
C ASP A 66 9.31 -14.72 -20.64
N PHE A 67 9.19 -15.78 -19.87
CA PHE A 67 10.14 -16.19 -18.82
C PHE A 67 11.39 -16.96 -19.27
N PRO A 68 11.72 -17.17 -20.54
CA PRO A 68 13.00 -17.75 -20.87
C PRO A 68 14.09 -16.74 -20.60
N GLY A 69 14.62 -16.84 -19.41
CA GLY A 69 15.96 -16.38 -19.06
C GLY A 69 16.40 -14.99 -19.51
N ILE A 70 17.10 -14.37 -18.66
CA ILE A 70 18.03 -13.24 -18.76
C ILE A 70 18.69 -12.98 -20.16
N ALA A 71 18.53 -13.84 -21.13
CA ALA A 71 19.23 -13.80 -22.44
C ALA A 71 18.98 -12.52 -23.24
N ALA A 72 17.90 -11.79 -23.02
CA ALA A 72 17.63 -10.55 -23.75
C ALA A 72 18.09 -9.28 -23.03
N ALA A 73 18.30 -9.32 -21.70
CA ALA A 73 18.56 -8.12 -20.89
C ALA A 73 20.05 -7.87 -20.58
N GLN A 74 20.97 -8.82 -20.86
CA GLN A 74 22.38 -8.76 -20.45
C GLN A 74 23.37 -8.92 -21.62
N ILE A 75 23.01 -8.53 -22.82
CA ILE A 75 23.91 -8.67 -24.00
C ILE A 75 25.14 -7.73 -23.93
N ASP A 76 25.24 -6.81 -23.01
CA ASP A 76 26.35 -5.86 -22.97
C ASP A 76 27.54 -6.23 -22.06
N GLU A 77 27.48 -7.31 -21.25
CA GLU A 77 28.64 -7.75 -20.48
C GLU A 77 28.73 -9.28 -20.42
N VAL A 78 29.70 -9.84 -21.17
CA VAL A 78 30.33 -11.18 -21.01
C VAL A 78 29.62 -12.35 -21.69
N GLU A 79 30.12 -12.68 -22.90
CA GLU A 79 29.82 -13.89 -23.70
C GLU A 79 30.13 -15.25 -23.01
N SER A 80 30.68 -15.29 -21.81
CA SER A 80 31.15 -16.53 -21.18
C SER A 80 30.20 -17.16 -20.15
N THR A 81 29.09 -16.51 -19.79
CA THR A 81 28.08 -17.03 -18.82
C THR A 81 26.78 -17.51 -19.48
N LEU A 82 26.65 -17.39 -20.77
CA LEU A 82 25.41 -17.67 -21.53
C LEU A 82 24.93 -19.13 -21.47
N ASN A 83 25.86 -20.08 -21.35
CA ASN A 83 25.51 -21.50 -21.40
C ASN A 83 24.85 -22.03 -20.12
N ASN A 84 25.07 -21.39 -18.97
CA ASN A 84 24.49 -21.82 -17.69
C ASN A 84 23.14 -21.12 -17.37
N ALA A 85 22.82 -20.01 -18.04
CA ALA A 85 21.59 -19.26 -17.79
C ALA A 85 20.36 -19.90 -18.48
N GLN A 86 20.56 -20.62 -19.56
CA GLN A 86 19.47 -21.29 -20.29
C GLN A 86 18.98 -22.58 -19.61
N GLU A 87 19.82 -23.25 -18.82
CA GLU A 87 19.45 -24.50 -18.15
C GLU A 87 18.54 -24.29 -16.93
N ASN A 88 18.43 -23.07 -16.39
CA ASN A 88 17.67 -22.74 -15.17
C ASN A 88 16.54 -21.72 -15.41
N ALA A 89 16.06 -21.53 -16.64
CA ALA A 89 14.95 -20.68 -16.94
C ALA A 89 13.65 -21.27 -16.35
N PHE A 90 12.82 -20.45 -15.73
CA PHE A 90 11.50 -20.88 -15.25
C PHE A 90 10.66 -21.28 -16.48
N ALA A 91 10.18 -22.53 -16.48
CA ALA A 91 9.42 -23.11 -17.60
C ALA A 91 7.91 -23.25 -17.30
N GLY A 92 7.42 -22.59 -16.24
CA GLY A 92 6.03 -22.63 -15.83
C GLY A 92 5.20 -21.45 -16.35
N THR A 93 3.93 -21.42 -15.97
CA THR A 93 3.00 -20.33 -16.27
C THR A 93 3.12 -19.20 -15.25
N GLU A 94 2.59 -18.00 -15.57
CA GLU A 94 2.50 -16.88 -14.61
C GLU A 94 1.73 -17.30 -13.36
N GLU A 95 0.64 -18.05 -13.51
CA GLU A 95 -0.17 -18.54 -12.40
C GLU A 95 0.66 -19.43 -11.46
N GLU A 96 1.42 -20.39 -11.99
CA GLU A 96 2.31 -21.24 -11.18
C GLU A 96 3.40 -20.44 -10.47
N LEU A 97 3.93 -19.41 -11.14
CA LEU A 97 4.93 -18.51 -10.57
C LEU A 97 4.37 -17.73 -9.38
N LEU A 98 3.19 -17.14 -9.54
CA LEU A 98 2.52 -16.33 -8.53
C LEU A 98 2.03 -17.19 -7.34
N GLU A 99 1.48 -18.38 -7.61
CA GLU A 99 1.09 -19.33 -6.58
C GLU A 99 2.28 -19.78 -5.72
N GLY A 100 3.41 -20.07 -6.35
CA GLY A 100 4.64 -20.43 -5.63
C GLY A 100 5.19 -19.25 -4.80
N TRP A 101 5.16 -18.02 -5.32
CA TRP A 101 5.53 -16.82 -4.57
C TRP A 101 4.61 -16.58 -3.36
N LYS A 102 3.30 -16.68 -3.56
CA LYS A 102 2.31 -16.62 -2.48
C LYS A 102 2.60 -17.65 -1.39
N ALA A 103 2.84 -18.91 -1.79
CA ALA A 103 3.16 -19.97 -0.85
C ALA A 103 4.45 -19.67 -0.07
N ALA A 104 5.49 -19.14 -0.70
CA ALA A 104 6.73 -18.75 -0.04
C ALA A 104 6.50 -17.61 0.98
N LEU A 105 5.68 -16.63 0.67
CA LEU A 105 5.31 -15.58 1.61
C LEU A 105 4.53 -16.14 2.81
N LEU A 106 3.53 -16.97 2.58
CA LEU A 106 2.69 -17.54 3.65
C LEU A 106 3.45 -18.54 4.54
N ALA A 107 4.52 -19.15 4.04
CA ALA A 107 5.39 -20.03 4.82
C ALA A 107 6.35 -19.29 5.77
N ALA A 108 6.53 -17.99 5.57
CA ALA A 108 7.41 -17.18 6.41
C ALA A 108 6.67 -16.67 7.66
N ASP A 109 7.42 -16.47 8.73
CA ASP A 109 6.89 -16.01 10.01
C ASP A 109 7.06 -14.48 10.13
N TYR A 110 5.98 -13.76 10.41
CA TYR A 110 5.93 -12.30 10.53
C TYR A 110 5.45 -11.89 11.93
N LYS A 111 5.84 -10.69 12.37
CA LYS A 111 5.29 -10.09 13.59
C LYS A 111 3.85 -9.63 13.40
N GLY A 112 3.53 -9.14 12.19
CA GLY A 112 2.19 -8.75 11.79
C GLY A 112 1.39 -9.92 11.20
N ILE A 113 0.18 -9.63 10.77
CA ILE A 113 -0.78 -10.59 10.22
C ILE A 113 -0.89 -10.36 8.71
N MET A 114 -0.53 -11.35 7.91
CA MET A 114 -0.72 -11.28 6.45
C MET A 114 -2.23 -11.32 6.14
N THR A 115 -2.79 -10.20 5.72
CA THR A 115 -4.22 -10.06 5.39
C THR A 115 -4.51 -10.13 3.91
N GLY A 116 -3.55 -9.77 3.08
CA GLY A 116 -3.70 -9.86 1.63
C GLY A 116 -2.38 -9.95 0.88
N ILE A 117 -2.41 -10.71 -0.21
CA ILE A 117 -1.34 -10.78 -1.21
C ILE A 117 -1.99 -10.55 -2.56
N LEU A 118 -1.51 -9.55 -3.28
CA LEU A 118 -2.06 -9.07 -4.53
C LEU A 118 -1.04 -9.18 -5.65
N HIS A 119 -1.55 -9.18 -6.87
CA HIS A 119 -0.76 -9.03 -8.07
C HIS A 119 -1.38 -7.96 -8.96
N THR A 120 -0.65 -6.88 -9.22
CA THR A 120 -1.08 -5.76 -10.04
C THR A 120 -0.29 -5.71 -11.34
N ARG A 121 -0.99 -5.58 -12.47
CA ARG A 121 -0.38 -5.35 -13.79
C ARG A 121 -0.20 -3.86 -14.01
N ASN A 122 0.97 -3.52 -14.56
CA ASN A 122 1.32 -2.14 -14.90
C ASN A 122 2.31 -2.12 -16.07
N ASP A 123 1.83 -1.82 -17.25
CA ASP A 123 2.64 -1.66 -18.47
C ASP A 123 2.98 -0.19 -18.79
N ASN A 124 2.58 0.74 -17.92
CA ASN A 124 2.86 2.15 -18.09
C ASN A 124 4.39 2.39 -18.21
N VAL A 125 4.78 3.18 -19.19
CA VAL A 125 6.19 3.56 -19.40
C VAL A 125 6.72 4.44 -18.26
N ALA A 126 5.84 5.24 -17.63
CA ALA A 126 6.20 6.07 -16.49
C ALA A 126 6.50 5.19 -15.25
N ASP A 127 7.37 5.71 -14.38
CA ASP A 127 7.75 5.04 -13.12
C ASP A 127 6.68 5.21 -12.01
N THR A 128 5.43 5.35 -12.41
CA THR A 128 4.29 5.42 -11.51
C THR A 128 3.63 4.06 -11.41
N VAL A 129 3.22 3.69 -10.21
CA VAL A 129 2.39 2.51 -10.01
C VAL A 129 0.96 2.88 -10.38
N THR A 130 0.52 2.40 -11.56
CA THR A 130 -0.86 2.50 -12.03
C THR A 130 -1.52 1.14 -11.95
N ASN A 131 -2.78 1.11 -11.58
CA ASN A 131 -3.56 -0.11 -11.55
C ASN A 131 -4.20 -0.35 -12.92
N GLU A 132 -3.62 -1.27 -13.69
CA GLU A 132 -4.16 -1.75 -14.96
C GLU A 132 -4.84 -3.12 -14.82
N GLY A 133 -5.06 -3.55 -13.59
CA GLY A 133 -5.73 -4.79 -13.18
C GLY A 133 -5.01 -5.40 -11.98
N THR A 134 -5.77 -5.65 -10.92
CA THR A 134 -5.27 -6.27 -9.68
C THR A 134 -6.03 -7.55 -9.39
N ASP A 135 -5.31 -8.64 -9.22
CA ASP A 135 -5.83 -9.93 -8.78
C ASP A 135 -5.50 -10.16 -7.31
N VAL A 136 -6.47 -10.69 -6.56
CA VAL A 136 -6.27 -11.09 -5.16
C VAL A 136 -5.78 -12.54 -5.13
N LEU A 137 -4.51 -12.74 -4.80
CA LEU A 137 -3.90 -14.07 -4.69
C LEU A 137 -4.22 -14.73 -3.34
N TYR A 138 -4.37 -13.92 -2.29
CA TYR A 138 -4.70 -14.39 -0.94
C TYR A 138 -5.43 -13.30 -0.15
N GLY A 139 -6.43 -13.70 0.63
CA GLY A 139 -7.11 -12.86 1.60
C GLY A 139 -7.95 -11.75 0.95
N GLN A 140 -7.62 -10.50 1.23
CA GLN A 140 -8.37 -9.32 0.83
C GLN A 140 -7.45 -8.25 0.21
N ASP A 141 -8.04 -7.29 -0.52
CA ASP A 141 -7.34 -6.18 -1.20
C ASP A 141 -7.23 -4.91 -0.35
N PHE A 142 -7.44 -5.01 0.94
CA PHE A 142 -7.36 -3.91 1.89
C PHE A 142 -6.80 -4.37 3.24
N PHE A 143 -6.45 -3.42 4.07
CA PHE A 143 -6.16 -3.63 5.49
C PHE A 143 -6.77 -2.51 6.33
N TYR A 144 -6.85 -2.71 7.64
CA TYR A 144 -7.34 -1.69 8.55
C TYR A 144 -6.21 -1.09 9.38
N GLU A 145 -6.23 0.23 9.53
CA GLU A 145 -5.41 0.94 10.51
C GLU A 145 -6.31 1.72 11.46
N GLU A 146 -5.83 1.99 12.66
CA GLU A 146 -6.53 2.80 13.66
C GLU A 146 -5.75 4.07 13.99
N LEU A 147 -6.44 5.22 13.92
CA LEU A 147 -5.90 6.51 14.32
C LEU A 147 -6.87 7.20 15.28
N LEU A 148 -6.39 7.60 16.47
CA LEU A 148 -7.17 8.31 17.49
C LEU A 148 -8.55 7.66 17.78
N GLY A 149 -8.63 6.33 17.74
CA GLY A 149 -9.84 5.55 17.96
C GLY A 149 -10.76 5.39 16.75
N LEU A 150 -10.44 5.95 15.60
CA LEU A 150 -11.16 5.73 14.34
C LEU A 150 -10.44 4.66 13.51
N ARG A 151 -11.23 3.85 12.83
CA ARG A 151 -10.75 2.75 11.99
C ARG A 151 -10.86 3.12 10.52
N PHE A 152 -9.81 2.88 9.75
CA PHE A 152 -9.72 3.21 8.33
C PHE A 152 -9.46 1.97 7.50
N LYS A 153 -10.30 1.75 6.50
CA LYS A 153 -10.06 0.77 5.43
C LYS A 153 -9.12 1.39 4.40
N ILE A 154 -8.00 0.73 4.14
CA ILE A 154 -6.93 1.25 3.29
C ILE A 154 -6.63 0.23 2.21
N THR A 155 -6.70 0.65 0.94
CA THR A 155 -6.34 -0.15 -0.23
C THR A 155 -4.87 0.09 -0.64
N PRO A 156 -4.27 -0.72 -1.52
CA PRO A 156 -2.88 -0.56 -1.95
C PRO A 156 -2.57 0.83 -2.51
N PHE A 157 -3.52 1.41 -3.25
CA PHE A 157 -3.35 2.67 -3.97
C PHE A 157 -3.91 3.89 -3.24
N SER A 158 -4.61 3.70 -2.13
CA SER A 158 -5.09 4.80 -1.30
C SER A 158 -3.92 5.55 -0.67
N PHE A 159 -3.96 6.88 -0.73
CA PHE A 159 -3.04 7.67 0.09
C PHE A 159 -3.41 7.52 1.56
N PHE A 160 -2.43 7.18 2.36
CA PHE A 160 -2.52 7.15 3.82
C PHE A 160 -1.17 7.49 4.42
N GLN A 161 -1.14 8.20 5.54
CA GLN A 161 0.11 8.60 6.19
C GLN A 161 0.90 7.38 6.65
N THR A 162 2.11 7.23 6.15
CA THR A 162 2.97 6.08 6.43
C THR A 162 3.46 6.02 7.88
N ASN A 163 3.54 7.16 8.56
CA ASN A 163 3.84 7.27 9.98
C ASN A 163 2.56 7.52 10.77
N SER A 164 1.82 6.46 11.08
CA SER A 164 0.55 6.53 11.80
C SER A 164 0.67 7.22 13.17
N LEU A 165 1.73 6.94 13.93
CA LEU A 165 1.95 7.57 15.24
C LEU A 165 2.22 9.07 15.12
N GLY A 166 3.02 9.48 14.13
CA GLY A 166 3.25 10.90 13.85
C GLY A 166 1.99 11.60 13.34
N ALA A 167 1.18 10.91 12.55
CA ALA A 167 -0.10 11.41 12.07
C ALA A 167 -1.08 11.66 13.22
N GLU A 168 -1.16 10.78 14.21
CA GLU A 168 -1.98 10.99 15.40
C GLU A 168 -1.61 12.27 16.15
N VAL A 169 -0.32 12.53 16.36
CA VAL A 169 0.16 13.76 17.00
C VAL A 169 -0.24 15.00 16.18
N LEU A 170 -0.06 14.94 14.86
CA LEU A 170 -0.44 16.04 13.97
C LEU A 170 -1.95 16.32 14.03
N TYR A 171 -2.77 15.28 13.95
CA TYR A 171 -4.22 15.44 13.92
C TYR A 171 -4.78 15.83 15.29
N GLN A 172 -4.18 15.35 16.39
CA GLN A 172 -4.52 15.80 17.72
C GLN A 172 -4.23 17.29 17.90
N THR A 173 -3.07 17.76 17.45
CA THR A 173 -2.70 19.17 17.45
C THR A 173 -3.69 20.02 16.63
N ALA A 174 -4.10 19.53 15.45
CA ALA A 174 -5.11 20.21 14.63
C ALA A 174 -6.48 20.29 15.36
N ARG A 175 -6.91 19.23 16.04
CA ARG A 175 -8.11 19.23 16.87
C ARG A 175 -8.06 20.31 17.96
N GLU A 176 -6.93 20.42 18.66
CA GLU A 176 -6.72 21.42 19.70
C GLU A 176 -6.88 22.83 19.16
N PHE A 177 -6.27 23.16 18.02
CA PHE A 177 -6.44 24.48 17.38
C PHE A 177 -7.89 24.78 16.94
N ILE A 178 -8.67 23.76 16.58
CA ILE A 178 -10.07 23.94 16.19
C ILE A 178 -10.94 24.04 17.43
N GLY A 179 -10.72 23.18 18.42
CA GLY A 179 -11.53 23.04 19.64
C GLY A 179 -11.29 24.13 20.69
N ASP A 180 -10.10 24.73 20.77
CA ASP A 180 -9.75 25.79 21.75
C ASP A 180 -10.67 27.04 21.68
N ALA A 181 -11.48 27.15 20.63
CA ALA A 181 -12.46 28.22 20.50
C ALA A 181 -13.84 27.91 21.12
N LEU A 182 -14.02 26.71 21.71
CA LEU A 182 -15.30 26.28 22.29
C LEU A 182 -15.29 26.44 23.83
N PRO A 183 -16.30 27.05 24.43
CA PRO A 183 -16.31 27.42 25.88
C PRO A 183 -16.24 26.23 26.81
N SER A 184 -16.78 25.06 26.46
CA SER A 184 -16.81 23.88 27.31
C SER A 184 -16.43 22.56 26.62
N GLY A 185 -16.34 22.54 25.29
CA GLY A 185 -15.99 21.35 24.52
C GLY A 185 -16.97 20.19 24.64
N THR A 186 -18.21 20.41 25.09
CA THR A 186 -19.24 19.37 25.10
C THR A 186 -19.85 19.15 23.74
N ASP A 187 -20.39 17.94 23.49
CA ASP A 187 -21.07 17.61 22.23
C ASP A 187 -22.19 18.61 21.91
N ALA A 188 -22.90 19.11 22.92
CA ALA A 188 -23.94 20.12 22.74
C ALA A 188 -23.37 21.46 22.28
N ASP A 189 -22.26 21.91 22.85
CA ASP A 189 -21.59 23.15 22.44
C ASP A 189 -21.00 23.02 21.02
N ILE A 190 -20.46 21.88 20.68
CA ILE A 190 -19.95 21.60 19.33
C ILE A 190 -21.09 21.63 18.32
N ALA A 191 -22.25 21.04 18.64
CA ALA A 191 -23.41 21.04 17.75
C ALA A 191 -24.00 22.43 17.53
N GLU A 192 -23.98 23.29 18.54
CA GLU A 192 -24.56 24.64 18.48
C GLU A 192 -23.57 25.69 17.97
N HIS A 193 -22.36 25.72 18.51
CA HIS A 193 -21.37 26.78 18.31
C HIS A 193 -20.12 26.31 17.54
N GLY A 194 -20.02 25.02 17.21
CA GLY A 194 -18.86 24.44 16.52
C GLY A 194 -18.66 25.02 15.12
N LYS A 195 -17.43 24.96 14.66
CA LYS A 195 -17.02 25.46 13.36
C LYS A 195 -17.43 24.50 12.24
N ILE A 196 -17.63 25.05 11.05
CA ILE A 196 -17.63 24.29 9.79
C ILE A 196 -16.17 24.27 9.30
N VAL A 197 -15.65 23.08 9.09
CA VAL A 197 -14.27 22.85 8.68
C VAL A 197 -14.26 22.32 7.26
N PHE A 198 -13.36 22.81 6.42
CA PHE A 198 -13.12 22.29 5.08
C PHE A 198 -11.80 21.55 5.05
N ASP A 199 -11.82 20.31 4.58
CA ASP A 199 -10.65 19.49 4.26
C ASP A 199 -10.49 19.49 2.74
N LEU A 200 -9.55 20.31 2.25
CA LEU A 200 -9.29 20.46 0.82
C LEU A 200 -8.29 19.41 0.38
N TYR A 201 -8.60 18.69 -0.70
CA TYR A 201 -7.85 17.51 -1.18
C TYR A 201 -7.94 16.37 -0.16
N SER A 202 -9.17 16.05 0.26
CA SER A 202 -9.43 15.19 1.42
C SER A 202 -9.03 13.71 1.21
N GLY A 203 -8.77 13.28 -0.04
CA GLY A 203 -8.45 11.89 -0.35
C GLY A 203 -9.52 10.94 0.20
N THR A 204 -9.10 9.92 0.94
CA THR A 204 -10.00 8.96 1.59
C THR A 204 -10.66 9.48 2.89
N GLY A 205 -10.65 10.81 3.10
CA GLY A 205 -11.34 11.49 4.19
C GLY A 205 -10.71 11.32 5.57
N THR A 206 -9.45 10.91 5.66
CA THR A 206 -8.80 10.64 6.94
C THR A 206 -8.76 11.89 7.84
N ILE A 207 -8.32 13.05 7.30
CA ILE A 207 -8.23 14.29 8.08
C ILE A 207 -9.63 14.79 8.44
N ALA A 208 -10.56 14.81 7.47
CA ALA A 208 -11.95 15.20 7.71
C ALA A 208 -12.55 14.43 8.90
N GLN A 209 -12.39 13.10 8.90
CA GLN A 209 -12.92 12.25 9.97
C GLN A 209 -12.20 12.46 11.29
N MET A 210 -10.86 12.67 11.25
CA MET A 210 -10.10 13.01 12.47
C MET A 210 -10.57 14.30 13.11
N LEU A 211 -11.05 15.28 12.35
CA LEU A 211 -11.52 16.58 12.83
C LEU A 211 -13.01 16.59 13.24
N SER A 212 -13.76 15.54 12.87
CA SER A 212 -15.20 15.47 13.14
C SER A 212 -15.59 15.61 14.63
N PRO A 213 -14.82 15.09 15.62
CA PRO A 213 -15.19 15.21 17.03
C PRO A 213 -15.13 16.64 17.59
N VAL A 214 -14.45 17.57 16.91
CA VAL A 214 -14.28 18.97 17.36
C VAL A 214 -14.94 19.97 16.41
N ALA A 215 -15.70 19.51 15.42
CA ALA A 215 -16.33 20.34 14.41
C ALA A 215 -17.85 20.08 14.36
N LYS A 216 -18.65 21.13 14.17
CA LYS A 216 -20.08 21.00 13.89
C LYS A 216 -20.32 20.23 12.61
N LYS A 217 -19.50 20.49 11.59
CA LYS A 217 -19.54 19.84 10.29
C LYS A 217 -18.16 19.89 9.67
N VAL A 218 -17.75 18.80 9.02
CA VAL A 218 -16.56 18.75 8.17
C VAL A 218 -16.97 18.45 6.75
N ILE A 219 -16.45 19.24 5.81
CA ILE A 219 -16.71 19.09 4.38
C ILE A 219 -15.39 18.73 3.70
N GLY A 220 -15.29 17.49 3.21
CA GLY A 220 -14.20 17.03 2.37
C GLY A 220 -14.40 17.46 0.92
N VAL A 221 -13.34 17.93 0.29
CA VAL A 221 -13.33 18.28 -1.14
C VAL A 221 -12.28 17.47 -1.85
N GLU A 222 -12.71 16.56 -2.71
CA GLU A 222 -11.85 15.66 -3.47
C GLU A 222 -12.38 15.52 -4.90
N ILE A 223 -11.48 15.40 -5.89
CA ILE A 223 -11.82 15.26 -7.30
C ILE A 223 -11.87 13.79 -7.75
N ILE A 224 -11.19 12.90 -7.03
CA ILE A 224 -11.10 11.49 -7.37
C ILE A 224 -12.30 10.75 -6.77
N GLU A 225 -13.19 10.28 -7.62
CA GLU A 225 -14.47 9.65 -7.22
C GLU A 225 -14.26 8.43 -6.32
N GLU A 226 -13.28 7.57 -6.63
CA GLU A 226 -12.96 6.39 -5.82
C GLU A 226 -12.47 6.76 -4.40
N ALA A 227 -11.77 7.88 -4.28
CA ALA A 227 -11.33 8.38 -2.98
C ALA A 227 -12.51 8.94 -2.17
N VAL A 228 -13.47 9.61 -2.82
CA VAL A 228 -14.71 10.10 -2.21
C VAL A 228 -15.54 8.93 -1.69
N GLU A 229 -15.72 7.86 -2.47
CA GLU A 229 -16.47 6.68 -2.02
C GLU A 229 -15.76 5.99 -0.84
N ALA A 230 -14.44 5.84 -0.89
CA ALA A 230 -13.66 5.33 0.24
C ALA A 230 -13.79 6.20 1.51
N ALA A 231 -13.86 7.54 1.35
CA ALA A 231 -14.11 8.46 2.45
C ALA A 231 -15.49 8.25 3.09
N LYS A 232 -16.53 8.05 2.28
CA LYS A 232 -17.90 7.75 2.75
C LYS A 232 -17.96 6.40 3.46
N GLU A 233 -17.34 5.36 2.90
CA GLU A 233 -17.24 4.04 3.55
C GLU A 233 -16.56 4.14 4.92
N ASN A 234 -15.45 4.86 5.01
CA ASN A 234 -14.74 5.05 6.27
C ASN A 234 -15.55 5.88 7.29
N ALA A 235 -16.27 6.92 6.86
CA ALA A 235 -17.15 7.68 7.74
C ALA A 235 -18.29 6.81 8.29
N GLN A 236 -18.89 5.98 7.44
CA GLN A 236 -19.92 5.02 7.84
C GLN A 236 -19.36 3.97 8.81
N LEU A 237 -18.17 3.41 8.54
CA LEU A 237 -17.48 2.46 9.40
C LEU A 237 -17.29 3.01 10.82
N ASN A 238 -17.02 4.31 10.93
CA ASN A 238 -16.78 5.02 12.17
C ASN A 238 -18.05 5.64 12.80
N GLY A 239 -19.23 5.48 12.18
CA GLY A 239 -20.49 6.04 12.65
C GLY A 239 -20.52 7.57 12.67
N LEU A 240 -19.76 8.23 11.79
CA LEU A 240 -19.68 9.68 11.70
C LEU A 240 -20.79 10.23 10.82
N HIS A 241 -21.54 11.22 11.32
CA HIS A 241 -22.71 11.80 10.63
C HIS A 241 -22.50 13.27 10.25
N ASN A 242 -21.41 13.87 10.66
CA ASN A 242 -21.08 15.27 10.41
C ASN A 242 -19.94 15.48 9.41
N CYS A 243 -19.56 14.42 8.66
CA CYS A 243 -18.62 14.45 7.55
C CYS A 243 -19.38 14.32 6.21
N GLU A 244 -19.13 15.20 5.26
CA GLU A 244 -19.69 15.17 3.90
C GLU A 244 -18.59 15.34 2.85
#